data_306dce447e5a0ecd19ab9c82c34c7df6
#
_entry.id   306dce447e5a0ecd19ab9c82c34c7df6
#
_cell.length_a   1.000
_cell.length_b   1.000
_cell.length_c   1.000
_cell.angle_alpha   90.00
_cell.angle_beta   90.00
_cell.angle_gamma   90.00
#
_symmetry.space_group_name_H-M   'P 1'
#
loop_
_entity.id
_entity.type
_entity.pdbx_description
1 polymer ?
#
loop_
_entity_poly.entity_id
_entity_poly.type
_entity_poly.pdbx_seq_one_letter_code
_entity_poly.pdbx_strand_id
1 'polypeptide(L)'
;MRMKNVNTLFSWMTEMLEGSELEEPMTLTQVVTRFTLRDMMERGESEEELDQVQLMTLHASKGLEFPYVFMVGMEEGFLPHQSSIDEDNIDEERRLAYVGITRAQKELIFTLCKERRQYGELVRPEPSRFLLELPQDDVIWEQERKVVSAEERMQKGQASIANIRAMMAKAKAK
;
A
#
# COMPACT_ATOMS: atom_id res chain seq x y z
N MET A 1 -0.85 14.56 19.51
CA MET A 1 0.17 13.93 18.65
C MET A 1 0.74 14.89 17.60
N ARG A 2 -0.07 15.58 16.78
CA ARG A 2 0.38 16.52 15.73
C ARG A 2 1.32 17.65 16.23
N MET A 3 1.00 18.33 17.35
CA MET A 3 1.85 19.39 17.91
C MET A 3 3.24 18.89 18.33
N LYS A 4 3.35 17.65 18.81
CA LYS A 4 4.64 17.07 19.19
C LYS A 4 5.58 16.92 17.98
N ASN A 5 5.03 16.46 16.83
CA ASN A 5 5.82 16.31 15.60
C ASN A 5 6.25 17.67 15.03
N VAL A 6 5.38 18.68 15.09
CA VAL A 6 5.73 20.05 14.69
C VAL A 6 6.85 20.60 15.57
N ASN A 7 6.75 20.43 16.89
CA ASN A 7 7.81 20.89 17.81
C ASN A 7 9.13 20.13 17.55
N THR A 8 9.08 18.85 17.26
CA THR A 8 10.27 18.06 16.89
C THR A 8 10.92 18.59 15.60
N LEU A 9 10.11 18.91 14.59
CA LEU A 9 10.60 19.51 13.34
C LEU A 9 11.28 20.86 13.61
N PHE A 10 10.65 21.74 14.41
CA PHE A 10 11.25 23.00 14.78
C PHE A 10 12.56 22.82 15.56
N SER A 11 12.62 21.86 16.47
CA SER A 11 13.86 21.56 17.21
C SER A 11 14.99 21.16 16.25
N TRP A 12 14.73 20.29 15.28
CA TRP A 12 15.72 19.91 14.28
C TRP A 12 16.15 21.08 13.40
N MET A 13 15.20 21.94 12.99
CA MET A 13 15.53 23.15 12.22
C MET A 13 16.40 24.11 13.03
N THR A 14 16.10 24.31 14.30
CA THR A 14 16.87 25.16 15.18
C THR A 14 18.29 24.62 15.36
N GLU A 15 18.44 23.31 15.60
CA GLU A 15 19.75 22.67 15.74
C GLU A 15 20.62 22.85 14.49
N MET A 16 20.02 22.71 13.29
CA MET A 16 20.72 22.93 12.03
C MET A 16 21.10 24.41 11.80
N LEU A 17 20.26 25.34 12.25
CA LEU A 17 20.51 26.79 12.14
C LEU A 17 21.57 27.27 13.11
N GLU A 18 21.62 26.71 14.32
CA GLU A 18 22.59 27.07 15.37
C GLU A 18 23.94 26.37 15.18
N GLY A 19 23.92 25.20 14.47
CA GLY A 19 25.09 24.35 14.34
C GLY A 19 25.37 23.53 15.59
N SER A 20 26.39 22.69 15.52
CA SER A 20 26.87 21.87 16.64
C SER A 20 28.41 21.90 16.70
N GLU A 21 29.00 21.25 17.68
CA GLU A 21 30.47 21.13 17.77
C GLU A 21 31.09 20.45 16.53
N LEU A 22 30.31 19.75 15.72
CA LEU A 22 30.73 18.98 14.54
C LEU A 22 30.20 19.51 13.21
N GLU A 23 29.17 20.37 13.23
CA GLU A 23 28.54 20.92 12.03
C GLU A 23 28.42 22.45 12.10
N GLU A 24 28.83 23.13 11.02
CA GLU A 24 28.68 24.59 10.90
C GLU A 24 27.21 25.01 10.82
N PRO A 25 26.85 26.21 11.35
CA PRO A 25 25.50 26.75 11.24
C PRO A 25 25.03 26.87 9.79
N MET A 26 23.81 26.40 9.52
CA MET A 26 23.20 26.50 8.21
C MET A 26 22.30 27.73 8.08
N THR A 27 22.22 28.30 6.90
CA THR A 27 21.17 29.29 6.60
C THR A 27 19.80 28.60 6.47
N LEU A 28 18.73 29.33 6.68
CA LEU A 28 17.36 28.82 6.53
C LEU A 28 17.13 28.20 5.13
N THR A 29 17.68 28.83 4.09
CA THR A 29 17.61 28.30 2.72
C THR A 29 18.29 26.94 2.61
N GLN A 30 19.45 26.75 3.21
CA GLN A 30 20.16 25.47 3.21
C GLN A 30 19.40 24.38 3.97
N VAL A 31 18.79 24.73 5.10
CA VAL A 31 17.95 23.80 5.88
C VAL A 31 16.75 23.35 5.05
N VAL A 32 16.03 24.27 4.43
CA VAL A 32 14.87 23.95 3.55
C VAL A 32 15.32 23.09 2.37
N THR A 33 16.44 23.45 1.72
CA THR A 33 16.99 22.69 0.61
C THR A 33 17.36 21.26 1.04
N ARG A 34 17.98 21.09 2.22
CA ARG A 34 18.34 19.76 2.77
C ARG A 34 17.11 18.88 3.00
N PHE A 35 16.01 19.44 3.54
CA PHE A 35 14.74 18.69 3.69
C PHE A 35 14.13 18.34 2.34
N THR A 36 14.14 19.26 1.38
CA THR A 36 13.60 19.02 0.03
C THR A 36 14.41 17.93 -0.69
N LEU A 37 15.75 18.00 -0.63
CA LEU A 37 16.62 16.99 -1.23
C LEU A 37 16.41 15.62 -0.59
N ARG A 38 16.26 15.57 0.74
CA ARG A 38 16.00 14.31 1.44
C ARG A 38 14.66 13.70 0.98
N ASP A 39 13.60 14.49 0.87
CA ASP A 39 12.30 14.05 0.37
C ASP A 39 12.41 13.58 -1.10
N MET A 40 13.20 14.28 -1.92
CA MET A 40 13.48 13.87 -3.31
C MET A 40 14.30 12.57 -3.37
N MET A 41 15.31 12.41 -2.52
CA MET A 41 16.11 11.18 -2.45
C MET A 41 15.26 9.99 -1.94
N GLU A 42 14.45 10.18 -0.90
CA GLU A 42 13.52 9.16 -0.41
C GLU A 42 12.48 8.76 -1.49
N ARG A 43 12.16 9.68 -2.42
CA ARG A 43 11.30 9.39 -3.59
C ARG A 43 12.07 8.88 -4.81
N GLY A 44 13.34 9.25 -4.96
CA GLY A 44 14.16 9.00 -6.15
C GLY A 44 15.09 7.78 -6.07
N GLU A 45 15.19 7.11 -4.92
CA GLU A 45 15.97 5.87 -4.80
C GLU A 45 15.36 4.67 -5.56
N SER A 46 14.32 4.91 -6.38
CA SER A 46 13.67 3.89 -7.20
C SER A 46 13.69 4.16 -8.72
N GLU A 47 14.62 4.96 -9.24
CA GLU A 47 14.73 5.18 -10.70
C GLU A 47 15.44 4.07 -11.47
N GLU A 48 15.94 3.01 -10.84
CA GLU A 48 16.10 1.77 -11.56
C GLU A 48 14.72 1.10 -11.62
N GLU A 49 14.18 0.90 -12.80
CA GLU A 49 13.01 0.05 -13.08
C GLU A 49 13.32 -1.39 -12.68
N LEU A 50 13.44 -1.62 -11.38
CA LEU A 50 13.57 -2.98 -10.86
C LEU A 50 12.21 -3.67 -11.05
N ASP A 51 12.21 -4.83 -11.66
CA ASP A 51 11.04 -5.70 -11.78
C ASP A 51 10.68 -6.25 -10.38
N GLN A 52 10.05 -5.40 -9.57
CA GLN A 52 9.71 -5.66 -8.19
C GLN A 52 8.33 -5.11 -7.80
N VAL A 53 7.75 -5.72 -6.78
CA VAL A 53 6.50 -5.22 -6.18
C VAL A 53 6.82 -4.04 -5.26
N GLN A 54 6.14 -2.92 -5.50
CA GLN A 54 6.25 -1.72 -4.68
C GLN A 54 5.23 -1.78 -3.53
N LEU A 55 5.70 -1.63 -2.29
CA LEU A 55 4.84 -1.51 -1.11
C LEU A 55 4.90 -0.08 -0.58
N MET A 56 3.73 0.55 -0.49
CA MET A 56 3.65 1.94 -0.06
C MET A 56 2.32 2.28 0.59
N THR A 57 2.26 3.42 1.26
CA THR A 57 1.00 3.97 1.75
C THR A 57 0.25 4.67 0.62
N LEU A 58 -1.08 4.85 0.76
CA LEU A 58 -1.89 5.62 -0.19
C LEU A 58 -1.37 7.05 -0.35
N HIS A 59 -0.92 7.68 0.73
CA HIS A 59 -0.32 9.01 0.68
C HIS A 59 0.96 9.05 -0.16
N ALA A 60 1.82 8.05 -0.01
CA ALA A 60 3.07 7.95 -0.76
C ALA A 60 2.84 7.67 -2.26
N SER A 61 1.70 7.09 -2.63
CA SER A 61 1.37 6.78 -4.02
C SER A 61 0.94 8.00 -4.84
N LYS A 62 0.77 9.17 -4.21
CA LYS A 62 0.34 10.39 -4.92
C LYS A 62 1.35 10.79 -6.00
N GLY A 63 0.87 10.89 -7.24
CA GLY A 63 1.70 11.25 -8.41
C GLY A 63 2.37 10.06 -9.09
N LEU A 64 2.29 8.87 -8.53
CA LEU A 64 2.77 7.63 -9.16
C LEU A 64 1.62 6.93 -9.88
N GLU A 65 1.96 6.04 -10.82
CA GLU A 65 0.98 5.21 -11.52
C GLU A 65 1.58 3.83 -11.79
N PHE A 66 0.75 2.80 -11.71
CA PHE A 66 1.18 1.41 -11.85
C PHE A 66 0.22 0.64 -12.75
N PRO A 67 0.71 -0.31 -13.57
CA PRO A 67 -0.16 -1.15 -14.38
C PRO A 67 -1.18 -1.94 -13.55
N TYR A 68 -0.77 -2.44 -12.39
CA TYR A 68 -1.57 -3.26 -11.48
C TYR A 68 -1.46 -2.70 -10.07
N VAL A 69 -2.58 -2.48 -9.42
CA VAL A 69 -2.64 -1.96 -8.04
C VAL A 69 -3.47 -2.89 -7.16
N PHE A 70 -2.91 -3.27 -6.02
CA PHE A 70 -3.61 -3.97 -4.96
C PHE A 70 -3.84 -3.01 -3.80
N MET A 71 -5.08 -2.60 -3.58
CA MET A 71 -5.47 -1.87 -2.39
C MET A 71 -5.86 -2.86 -1.30
N VAL A 72 -5.03 -2.96 -0.27
CA VAL A 72 -5.23 -3.94 0.80
C VAL A 72 -5.94 -3.33 2.00
N GLY A 73 -6.79 -4.12 2.67
CA GLY A 73 -7.49 -3.68 3.88
C GLY A 73 -8.66 -2.74 3.59
N MET A 74 -9.44 -3.01 2.55
CA MET A 74 -10.66 -2.26 2.23
C MET A 74 -11.79 -2.61 3.20
N GLU A 75 -11.64 -2.16 4.45
CA GLU A 75 -12.48 -2.51 5.59
C GLU A 75 -12.77 -1.28 6.44
N GLU A 76 -13.95 -1.23 7.03
CA GLU A 76 -14.30 -0.23 8.06
C GLU A 76 -13.26 -0.27 9.21
N GLY A 77 -12.85 0.91 9.66
CA GLY A 77 -11.81 1.06 10.67
C GLY A 77 -10.36 1.10 10.11
N PHE A 78 -10.16 0.69 8.84
CA PHE A 78 -8.88 0.82 8.13
C PHE A 78 -8.94 1.88 7.03
N LEU A 79 -9.90 1.78 6.12
CA LEU A 79 -10.18 2.77 5.09
C LEU A 79 -11.70 2.81 4.86
N PRO A 80 -12.42 3.75 5.47
CA PRO A 80 -11.92 4.87 6.31
C PRO A 80 -11.30 4.40 7.63
N HIS A 81 -10.31 5.15 8.13
CA HIS A 81 -9.69 4.87 9.42
C HIS A 81 -10.67 5.16 10.57
N GLN A 82 -10.60 4.35 11.65
CA GLN A 82 -11.53 4.47 12.77
C GLN A 82 -11.57 5.88 13.38
N SER A 83 -10.42 6.54 13.55
CA SER A 83 -10.39 7.90 14.08
C SER A 83 -11.10 8.92 13.19
N SER A 84 -11.07 8.71 11.86
CA SER A 84 -11.76 9.58 10.91
C SER A 84 -13.27 9.35 10.93
N ILE A 85 -13.70 8.11 11.23
CA ILE A 85 -15.11 7.79 11.47
C ILE A 85 -15.60 8.49 12.75
N ASP A 86 -14.83 8.38 13.84
CA ASP A 86 -15.18 8.95 15.15
C ASP A 86 -15.19 10.49 15.11
N GLU A 87 -14.35 11.11 14.29
CA GLU A 87 -14.26 12.56 14.09
C GLU A 87 -15.19 13.11 12.99
N ASP A 88 -16.01 12.26 12.37
CA ASP A 88 -16.88 12.59 11.22
C ASP A 88 -16.13 13.21 10.02
N ASN A 89 -14.89 12.75 9.79
CA ASN A 89 -13.98 13.25 8.74
C ASN A 89 -13.84 12.25 7.58
N ILE A 90 -14.95 11.71 7.11
CA ILE A 90 -15.00 10.68 6.06
C ILE A 90 -14.57 11.20 4.69
N ASP A 91 -14.77 12.48 4.43
CA ASP A 91 -14.49 13.07 3.11
C ASP A 91 -13.00 13.05 2.78
N GLU A 92 -12.12 13.21 3.78
CA GLU A 92 -10.67 13.13 3.56
C GLU A 92 -10.24 11.69 3.28
N GLU A 93 -10.80 10.72 3.99
CA GLU A 93 -10.56 9.30 3.73
C GLU A 93 -11.07 8.87 2.33
N ARG A 94 -12.21 9.43 1.90
CA ARG A 94 -12.72 9.22 0.54
C ARG A 94 -11.79 9.76 -0.52
N ARG A 95 -11.20 10.94 -0.30
CA ARG A 95 -10.17 11.50 -1.20
C ARG A 95 -8.94 10.62 -1.24
N LEU A 96 -8.54 10.07 -0.10
CA LEU A 96 -7.41 9.15 -0.02
C LEU A 96 -7.69 7.84 -0.77
N ALA A 97 -8.89 7.28 -0.62
CA ALA A 97 -9.33 6.12 -1.40
C ALA A 97 -9.31 6.42 -2.91
N TYR A 98 -9.84 7.58 -3.31
CA TYR A 98 -9.79 8.03 -4.70
C TYR A 98 -8.36 8.12 -5.24
N VAL A 99 -7.43 8.67 -4.45
CA VAL A 99 -6.00 8.69 -4.84
C VAL A 99 -5.50 7.29 -5.12
N GLY A 100 -5.75 6.32 -4.24
CA GLY A 100 -5.33 4.93 -4.45
C GLY A 100 -5.95 4.30 -5.70
N ILE A 101 -7.25 4.47 -5.90
CA ILE A 101 -7.99 3.95 -7.06
C ILE A 101 -7.38 4.48 -8.37
N THR A 102 -7.09 5.78 -8.43
CA THR A 102 -6.55 6.42 -9.64
C THR A 102 -5.08 6.11 -9.91
N ARG A 103 -4.43 5.29 -9.09
CA ARG A 103 -3.04 4.83 -9.36
C ARG A 103 -2.99 3.68 -10.36
N ALA A 104 -4.10 2.97 -10.56
CA ALA A 104 -4.16 1.83 -11.45
C ALA A 104 -4.37 2.26 -12.90
N GLN A 105 -3.48 1.79 -13.79
CA GLN A 105 -3.58 2.03 -15.23
C GLN A 105 -4.38 0.95 -15.95
N LYS A 106 -4.29 -0.32 -15.48
CA LYS A 106 -4.89 -1.48 -16.15
C LYS A 106 -5.84 -2.25 -15.26
N GLU A 107 -5.41 -2.58 -14.05
CA GLU A 107 -6.19 -3.43 -13.16
C GLU A 107 -6.05 -2.97 -11.72
N LEU A 108 -7.17 -2.89 -11.04
CA LEU A 108 -7.28 -2.54 -9.64
C LEU A 108 -7.93 -3.68 -8.88
N ILE A 109 -7.27 -4.15 -7.82
CA ILE A 109 -7.72 -5.25 -6.99
C ILE A 109 -7.87 -4.74 -5.56
N PHE A 110 -9.06 -4.88 -5.02
CA PHE A 110 -9.34 -4.62 -3.62
C PHE A 110 -9.25 -5.91 -2.81
N THR A 111 -8.64 -5.83 -1.63
CA THR A 111 -8.64 -6.97 -0.72
C THR A 111 -9.21 -6.60 0.63
N LEU A 112 -9.97 -7.50 1.21
CA LEU A 112 -10.53 -7.42 2.55
C LEU A 112 -10.46 -8.80 3.20
N CYS A 113 -10.39 -8.88 4.52
CA CYS A 113 -10.39 -10.16 5.19
C CYS A 113 -11.77 -10.50 5.74
N LYS A 114 -12.12 -11.78 5.73
CA LYS A 114 -13.36 -12.27 6.36
C LYS A 114 -13.25 -12.27 7.87
N GLU A 115 -12.09 -12.63 8.37
CA GLU A 115 -11.79 -12.75 9.79
C GLU A 115 -10.33 -12.42 10.04
N ARG A 116 -10.06 -11.72 11.14
CA ARG A 116 -8.70 -11.48 11.63
C ARG A 116 -8.64 -11.60 13.14
N ARG A 117 -7.48 -11.92 13.66
CA ARG A 117 -7.23 -11.82 15.09
C ARG A 117 -6.70 -10.44 15.43
N GLN A 118 -7.39 -9.74 16.30
CA GLN A 118 -7.01 -8.43 16.79
C GLN A 118 -7.04 -8.48 18.32
N TYR A 119 -5.93 -8.17 18.97
CA TYR A 119 -5.78 -8.26 20.44
C TYR A 119 -6.17 -9.61 21.06
N GLY A 120 -6.01 -10.70 20.31
CA GLY A 120 -6.35 -12.06 20.75
C GLY A 120 -7.78 -12.50 20.46
N GLU A 121 -8.65 -11.59 20.07
CA GLU A 121 -10.04 -11.85 19.70
C GLU A 121 -10.20 -12.05 18.18
N LEU A 122 -11.18 -12.86 17.79
CA LEU A 122 -11.55 -13.05 16.38
C LEU A 122 -12.56 -11.96 15.98
N VAL A 123 -12.14 -11.07 15.11
CA VAL A 123 -12.97 -9.98 14.59
C VAL A 123 -13.34 -10.28 13.14
N ARG A 124 -14.59 -9.97 12.78
CA ARG A 124 -15.09 -10.00 11.42
C ARG A 124 -15.30 -8.56 10.95
N PRO A 125 -14.33 -7.98 10.25
CA PRO A 125 -14.47 -6.60 9.79
C PRO A 125 -15.56 -6.49 8.73
N GLU A 126 -16.20 -5.34 8.68
CA GLU A 126 -17.13 -4.99 7.61
C GLU A 126 -16.35 -4.48 6.39
N PRO A 127 -16.82 -4.75 5.16
CA PRO A 127 -16.25 -4.15 3.97
C PRO A 127 -16.29 -2.62 4.05
N SER A 128 -15.26 -1.97 3.54
CA SER A 128 -15.23 -0.51 3.44
C SER A 128 -16.46 0.04 2.73
N ARG A 129 -17.08 1.06 3.30
CA ARG A 129 -18.21 1.78 2.67
C ARG A 129 -17.86 2.32 1.28
N PHE A 130 -16.61 2.62 1.03
CA PHE A 130 -16.16 3.12 -0.27
C PHE A 130 -16.31 2.10 -1.40
N LEU A 131 -16.30 0.80 -1.09
CA LEU A 131 -16.60 -0.24 -2.08
C LEU A 131 -18.06 -0.19 -2.55
N LEU A 132 -18.97 0.26 -1.68
CA LEU A 132 -20.39 0.41 -2.02
C LEU A 132 -20.67 1.70 -2.80
N GLU A 133 -19.78 2.68 -2.72
CA GLU A 133 -19.86 3.94 -3.48
C GLU A 133 -19.39 3.78 -4.94
N LEU A 134 -18.70 2.67 -5.26
CA LEU A 134 -18.27 2.37 -6.62
C LEU A 134 -19.48 1.94 -7.50
N PRO A 135 -19.43 2.18 -8.81
CA PRO A 135 -20.39 1.62 -9.74
C PRO A 135 -20.36 0.09 -9.66
N GLN A 136 -21.43 -0.52 -9.14
CA GLN A 136 -21.46 -1.95 -8.86
C GLN A 136 -21.37 -2.81 -10.14
N ASP A 137 -21.74 -2.27 -11.28
CA ASP A 137 -21.60 -2.94 -12.58
C ASP A 137 -20.13 -3.09 -13.02
N ASP A 138 -19.25 -2.26 -12.49
CA ASP A 138 -17.80 -2.28 -12.78
C ASP A 138 -17.01 -3.08 -11.74
N VAL A 139 -17.65 -3.52 -10.64
CA VAL A 139 -17.00 -4.28 -9.57
C VAL A 139 -17.26 -5.76 -9.72
N ILE A 140 -16.20 -6.53 -9.87
CA ILE A 140 -16.29 -7.98 -9.90
C ILE A 140 -15.97 -8.53 -8.50
N TRP A 141 -17.00 -9.05 -7.83
CA TRP A 141 -16.81 -9.75 -6.57
C TRP A 141 -16.32 -11.16 -6.84
N GLU A 142 -15.09 -11.49 -6.40
CA GLU A 142 -14.66 -12.88 -6.43
C GLU A 142 -15.58 -13.69 -5.50
N GLN A 143 -16.40 -14.54 -6.11
CA GLN A 143 -17.20 -15.50 -5.35
C GLN A 143 -16.22 -16.38 -4.58
N GLU A 144 -16.63 -16.78 -3.37
CA GLU A 144 -15.84 -17.69 -2.53
C GLU A 144 -15.22 -18.79 -3.37
N ARG A 145 -13.91 -18.81 -3.46
CA ARG A 145 -13.20 -19.96 -4.03
C ARG A 145 -13.74 -21.17 -3.29
N LYS A 146 -14.49 -22.04 -4.01
CA LYS A 146 -14.88 -23.34 -3.47
C LYS A 146 -13.64 -23.90 -2.80
N VAL A 147 -13.75 -24.22 -1.52
CA VAL A 147 -12.64 -24.81 -0.78
C VAL A 147 -12.24 -26.06 -1.56
N VAL A 148 -11.21 -25.93 -2.38
CA VAL A 148 -10.68 -27.04 -3.15
C VAL A 148 -10.17 -28.03 -2.13
N SER A 149 -10.71 -29.25 -2.13
CA SER A 149 -10.33 -30.27 -1.17
C SER A 149 -8.81 -30.51 -1.21
N ALA A 150 -8.24 -31.02 -0.13
CA ALA A 150 -6.81 -31.35 -0.10
C ALA A 150 -6.42 -32.31 -1.23
N GLU A 151 -7.33 -33.21 -1.63
CA GLU A 151 -7.16 -34.14 -2.73
C GLU A 151 -7.14 -33.44 -4.09
N GLU A 152 -8.03 -32.47 -4.33
CA GLU A 152 -8.02 -31.70 -5.58
C GLU A 152 -6.78 -30.78 -5.69
N ARG A 153 -6.28 -30.23 -4.57
CA ARG A 153 -5.01 -29.48 -4.55
C ARG A 153 -3.84 -30.39 -4.92
N MET A 154 -3.82 -31.60 -4.37
CA MET A 154 -2.77 -32.58 -4.66
C MET A 154 -2.81 -33.03 -6.11
N GLN A 155 -3.98 -33.29 -6.68
CA GLN A 155 -4.14 -33.65 -8.09
C GLN A 155 -3.70 -32.52 -9.03
N LYS A 156 -4.11 -31.26 -8.76
CA LYS A 156 -3.66 -30.09 -9.52
C LYS A 156 -2.14 -29.87 -9.41
N GLY A 157 -1.57 -30.05 -8.23
CA GLY A 157 -0.13 -29.99 -8.00
C GLY A 157 0.63 -31.04 -8.81
N GLN A 158 0.17 -32.29 -8.79
CA GLN A 158 0.77 -33.40 -9.57
C GLN A 158 0.67 -33.15 -11.07
N ALA A 159 -0.47 -32.67 -11.56
CA ALA A 159 -0.66 -32.32 -12.97
C ALA A 159 0.28 -31.19 -13.42
N SER A 160 0.45 -30.15 -12.60
CA SER A 160 1.39 -29.05 -12.87
C SER A 160 2.84 -29.56 -12.94
N ILE A 161 3.27 -30.39 -12.00
CA ILE A 161 4.62 -30.99 -12.00
C ILE A 161 4.83 -31.86 -13.22
N ALA A 162 3.83 -32.67 -13.61
CA ALA A 162 3.89 -33.51 -14.83
C ALA A 162 4.03 -32.65 -16.07
N ASN A 163 3.29 -31.55 -16.20
CA ASN A 163 3.41 -30.61 -17.31
C ASN A 163 4.79 -29.95 -17.38
N ILE A 164 5.33 -29.50 -16.26
CA ILE A 164 6.69 -28.92 -16.21
C ILE A 164 7.73 -29.95 -16.64
N ARG A 165 7.64 -31.20 -16.17
CA ARG A 165 8.55 -32.29 -16.56
C ARG A 165 8.45 -32.58 -18.05
N ALA A 166 7.25 -32.59 -18.63
CA ALA A 166 7.03 -32.78 -20.06
C ALA A 166 7.63 -31.63 -20.89
N MET A 167 7.50 -30.38 -20.44
CA MET A 167 8.12 -29.21 -21.08
C MET A 167 9.65 -29.30 -21.05
N MET A 168 10.22 -29.65 -19.88
CA MET A 168 11.67 -29.82 -19.73
C MET A 168 12.22 -30.98 -20.60
N ALA A 169 11.49 -32.09 -20.75
CA ALA A 169 11.87 -33.20 -21.62
C ALA A 169 11.87 -32.77 -23.09
N LYS A 170 10.88 -32.00 -23.54
CA LYS A 170 10.83 -31.45 -24.91
C LYS A 170 11.96 -30.44 -25.17
N ALA A 171 12.35 -29.65 -24.17
CA ALA A 171 13.45 -28.70 -24.31
C ALA A 171 14.83 -29.36 -24.40
N LYS A 172 15.00 -30.56 -23.80
CA LYS A 172 16.25 -31.35 -23.87
C LYS A 172 16.38 -32.17 -25.18
N ALA A 173 15.28 -32.37 -25.93
CA ALA A 173 15.25 -33.14 -27.18
C ALA A 173 15.45 -32.26 -28.43
N LYS A 174 15.69 -30.97 -28.26
CA LYS A 174 16.07 -29.99 -29.26
C LYS A 174 17.51 -29.56 -29.06
#